data_fe7c3bc0084d3919212eacb6bdad102a
#
_entry.id   fe7c3bc0084d3919212eacb6bdad102a
#
_cell.length_a   1.000
_cell.length_b   1.000
_cell.length_c   1.000
_cell.angle_alpha   90.00
_cell.angle_beta   90.00
_cell.angle_gamma   90.00
#
_symmetry.space_group_name_H-M   'P 1'
#
loop_
_entity.id
_entity.type
_entity.pdbx_description
1 polymer ?
#
loop_
_entity_poly.entity_id
_entity_poly.type
_entity_poly.pdbx_seq_one_letter_code
_entity_poly.pdbx_strand_id
1 'polypeptide(L)'
;LQTNTPLCQERPEQDKDEARMFEILLLAGAGFAAGVLNAVAGGGTFLTLPALIHIGIPPVSANATATLTALPGYLSSAWAFRSDMEPEGSLGLRAILAISAVGAILGAMLLIVTPGDTFLWIVPWLLLLATVLFAAGPRLIRLLRRQGGHAAGRLPSALAILAVSVYGGYFNGGLGIMLLAAFGLIGYANLHGMNGLKNVLSAVLSLLSALAFVAAGLIAWEQALVMAASAALGGYVGARQSRRIARTDLLRHFVTAVGAIMTILFFLR
;
A
#
# COMPACT_ATOMS: atom_id res chain seq x y z
N LEU A 1 -34.74 49.21 -7.48
CA LEU A 1 -34.33 47.95 -6.84
C LEU A 1 -33.42 47.21 -7.81
N GLN A 2 -32.11 47.52 -7.74
CA GLN A 2 -31.07 46.77 -8.47
C GLN A 2 -30.65 45.58 -7.61
N THR A 3 -30.97 44.39 -8.08
CA THR A 3 -30.44 43.13 -7.48
C THR A 3 -29.00 42.96 -7.93
N ASN A 4 -28.06 43.24 -7.02
CA ASN A 4 -26.65 42.85 -7.15
C ASN A 4 -26.56 41.33 -7.01
N THR A 5 -26.54 40.61 -8.13
CA THR A 5 -26.08 39.22 -8.15
C THR A 5 -24.57 39.25 -8.03
N PRO A 6 -23.96 38.53 -7.05
CA PRO A 6 -22.52 38.47 -6.95
C PRO A 6 -22.00 37.72 -8.19
N LEU A 7 -21.23 38.41 -9.02
CA LEU A 7 -20.46 37.83 -10.11
C LEU A 7 -19.55 36.76 -9.50
N CYS A 8 -19.79 35.49 -9.82
CA CYS A 8 -18.78 34.45 -9.63
C CYS A 8 -17.53 34.89 -10.40
N GLN A 9 -16.54 35.39 -9.69
CA GLN A 9 -15.24 35.74 -10.24
C GLN A 9 -14.58 34.41 -10.62
N GLU A 10 -14.66 34.02 -11.91
CA GLU A 10 -13.88 32.92 -12.44
C GLU A 10 -12.40 33.23 -12.20
N ARG A 11 -11.71 32.32 -11.52
CA ARG A 11 -10.25 32.46 -11.32
C ARG A 11 -9.59 32.56 -12.69
N PRO A 12 -8.56 33.42 -12.83
CA PRO A 12 -7.77 33.52 -14.06
C PRO A 12 -7.29 32.14 -14.52
N GLU A 13 -7.29 31.87 -15.82
CA GLU A 13 -6.83 30.57 -16.37
C GLU A 13 -5.43 30.23 -15.91
N GLN A 14 -4.56 31.21 -15.74
CA GLN A 14 -3.21 31.06 -15.24
C GLN A 14 -3.16 30.43 -13.84
N ASP A 15 -4.06 30.81 -12.94
CA ASP A 15 -4.16 30.26 -11.57
C ASP A 15 -4.66 28.79 -11.59
N LYS A 16 -5.48 28.44 -12.57
CA LYS A 16 -5.95 27.05 -12.79
C LYS A 16 -4.82 26.14 -13.30
N ASP A 17 -4.00 26.65 -14.22
CA ASP A 17 -2.87 25.91 -14.77
C ASP A 17 -1.76 25.69 -13.73
N GLU A 18 -1.47 26.68 -12.91
CA GLU A 18 -0.52 26.55 -11.79
C GLU A 18 -1.00 25.54 -10.75
N ALA A 19 -2.27 25.57 -10.37
CA ALA A 19 -2.85 24.62 -9.44
C ALA A 19 -2.78 23.18 -9.99
N ARG A 20 -3.13 23.00 -11.27
CA ARG A 20 -3.06 21.69 -11.95
C ARG A 20 -1.63 21.16 -12.03
N MET A 21 -0.67 22.02 -12.33
CA MET A 21 0.74 21.64 -12.36
C MET A 21 1.23 21.21 -10.97
N PHE A 22 0.86 21.93 -9.91
CA PHE A 22 1.16 21.55 -8.54
C PHE A 22 0.58 20.18 -8.17
N GLU A 23 -0.68 19.91 -8.53
CA GLU A 23 -1.33 18.61 -8.30
C GLU A 23 -0.57 17.47 -8.99
N ILE A 24 -0.21 17.64 -10.26
CA ILE A 24 0.55 16.64 -11.03
C ILE A 24 1.91 16.37 -10.38
N LEU A 25 2.63 17.41 -9.96
CA LEU A 25 3.93 17.27 -9.31
C LEU A 25 3.81 16.59 -7.94
N LEU A 26 2.78 16.93 -7.16
CA LEU A 26 2.47 16.28 -5.88
C LEU A 26 2.20 14.80 -6.07
N LEU A 27 1.33 14.45 -7.03
CA LEU A 27 0.96 13.06 -7.31
C LEU A 27 2.14 12.26 -7.87
N ALA A 28 2.92 12.84 -8.77
CA ALA A 28 4.11 12.20 -9.31
C ALA A 28 5.17 11.96 -8.22
N GLY A 29 5.41 12.95 -7.36
CA GLY A 29 6.33 12.83 -6.23
C GLY A 29 5.85 11.79 -5.19
N ALA A 30 4.57 11.83 -4.82
CA ALA A 30 3.98 10.86 -3.91
C ALA A 30 4.01 9.44 -4.50
N GLY A 31 3.67 9.28 -5.79
CA GLY A 31 3.73 8.00 -6.50
C GLY A 31 5.14 7.43 -6.56
N PHE A 32 6.13 8.24 -6.94
CA PHE A 32 7.54 7.81 -6.98
C PHE A 32 8.04 7.37 -5.59
N ALA A 33 7.84 8.21 -4.57
CA ALA A 33 8.23 7.90 -3.21
C ALA A 33 7.51 6.65 -2.68
N ALA A 34 6.21 6.51 -2.98
CA ALA A 34 5.44 5.32 -2.63
C ALA A 34 5.98 4.06 -3.31
N GLY A 35 6.38 4.13 -4.57
CA GLY A 35 7.03 3.04 -5.31
C GLY A 35 8.32 2.59 -4.63
N VAL A 36 9.21 3.53 -4.28
CA VAL A 36 10.45 3.25 -3.54
C VAL A 36 10.14 2.59 -2.20
N LEU A 37 9.18 3.12 -1.44
CA LEU A 37 8.78 2.58 -0.14
C LEU A 37 8.22 1.16 -0.25
N ASN A 38 7.36 0.92 -1.23
CA ASN A 38 6.76 -0.40 -1.46
C ASN A 38 7.81 -1.45 -1.80
N ALA A 39 8.82 -1.09 -2.59
CA ALA A 39 9.91 -1.99 -2.95
C ALA A 39 10.72 -2.44 -1.71
N VAL A 40 11.04 -1.51 -0.82
CA VAL A 40 11.95 -1.75 0.32
C VAL A 40 11.19 -2.27 1.54
N ALA A 41 10.08 -1.65 1.89
CA ALA A 41 9.45 -1.85 3.19
C ALA A 41 7.93 -2.10 3.13
N GLY A 42 7.26 -1.66 2.06
CA GLY A 42 5.81 -1.80 1.93
C GLY A 42 5.04 -0.78 2.79
N GLY A 43 4.89 0.43 2.32
CA GLY A 43 4.20 1.49 3.07
C GLY A 43 3.82 2.67 2.16
N GLY A 44 3.80 2.45 0.85
CA GLY A 44 3.56 3.52 -0.11
C GLY A 44 2.20 4.19 0.05
N THR A 45 1.18 3.46 0.50
CA THR A 45 -0.17 4.00 0.73
C THR A 45 -0.18 5.12 1.78
N PHE A 46 0.77 5.16 2.70
CA PHE A 46 0.92 6.28 3.64
C PHE A 46 1.19 7.62 2.95
N LEU A 47 1.70 7.59 1.72
CA LEU A 47 1.94 8.79 0.91
C LEU A 47 0.84 9.00 -0.13
N THR A 48 0.41 7.94 -0.82
CA THR A 48 -0.54 8.05 -1.93
C THR A 48 -1.96 8.37 -1.47
N LEU A 49 -2.45 7.75 -0.40
CA LEU A 49 -3.79 8.00 0.11
C LEU A 49 -3.99 9.45 0.56
N PRO A 50 -3.12 10.03 1.42
CA PRO A 50 -3.26 11.44 1.81
C PRO A 50 -3.12 12.40 0.64
N ALA A 51 -2.23 12.14 -0.32
CA ALA A 51 -2.06 12.98 -1.50
C ALA A 51 -3.35 13.04 -2.33
N LEU A 52 -4.00 11.89 -2.56
CA LEU A 52 -5.27 11.82 -3.27
C LEU A 52 -6.42 12.51 -2.52
N ILE A 53 -6.49 12.33 -1.19
CA ILE A 53 -7.52 13.00 -0.38
C ILE A 53 -7.27 14.51 -0.34
N HIS A 54 -6.02 14.97 -0.33
CA HIS A 54 -5.66 16.38 -0.32
C HIS A 54 -6.16 17.12 -1.56
N ILE A 55 -6.11 16.47 -2.73
CA ILE A 55 -6.64 17.03 -3.98
C ILE A 55 -8.16 16.82 -4.16
N GLY A 56 -8.85 16.36 -3.11
CA GLY A 56 -10.32 16.26 -3.07
C GLY A 56 -10.92 14.94 -3.55
N ILE A 57 -10.12 13.90 -3.79
CA ILE A 57 -10.67 12.58 -4.13
C ILE A 57 -11.37 11.97 -2.90
N PRO A 58 -12.61 11.47 -3.05
CA PRO A 58 -13.32 10.82 -1.95
C PRO A 58 -12.52 9.67 -1.34
N PRO A 59 -12.54 9.47 -0.02
CA PRO A 59 -11.62 8.56 0.68
C PRO A 59 -11.63 7.11 0.20
N VAL A 60 -12.80 6.55 -0.11
CA VAL A 60 -12.92 5.20 -0.68
C VAL A 60 -12.27 5.13 -2.08
N SER A 61 -12.57 6.12 -2.93
CA SER A 61 -11.97 6.23 -4.27
C SER A 61 -10.46 6.49 -4.20
N ALA A 62 -10.01 7.29 -3.24
CA ALA A 62 -8.59 7.54 -2.99
C ALA A 62 -7.85 6.24 -2.60
N ASN A 63 -8.44 5.42 -1.72
CA ASN A 63 -7.86 4.13 -1.34
C ASN A 63 -7.86 3.12 -2.50
N ALA A 64 -8.95 3.06 -3.27
CA ALA A 64 -9.04 2.23 -4.47
C ALA A 64 -8.01 2.64 -5.53
N THR A 65 -7.88 3.94 -5.78
CA THR A 65 -6.89 4.52 -6.72
C THR A 65 -5.46 4.26 -6.25
N ALA A 66 -5.17 4.47 -4.95
CA ALA A 66 -3.86 4.17 -4.36
C ALA A 66 -3.48 2.70 -4.51
N THR A 67 -4.44 1.78 -4.39
CA THR A 67 -4.22 0.34 -4.58
C THR A 67 -3.87 0.01 -6.03
N LEU A 68 -4.56 0.60 -7.00
CA LEU A 68 -4.24 0.44 -8.43
C LEU A 68 -2.85 1.00 -8.76
N THR A 69 -2.53 2.19 -8.28
CA THR A 69 -1.26 2.87 -8.57
C THR A 69 -0.05 2.19 -7.94
N ALA A 70 -0.23 1.41 -6.89
CA ALA A 70 0.84 0.62 -6.29
C ALA A 70 1.23 -0.60 -7.13
N LEU A 71 0.31 -1.13 -7.96
CA LEU A 71 0.52 -2.36 -8.75
C LEU A 71 1.77 -2.31 -9.65
N PRO A 72 2.01 -1.28 -10.49
CA PRO A 72 3.21 -1.22 -11.31
C PRO A 72 4.50 -1.19 -10.48
N GLY A 73 4.48 -0.52 -9.32
CA GLY A 73 5.58 -0.49 -8.36
C GLY A 73 5.88 -1.88 -7.77
N TYR A 74 4.87 -2.66 -7.43
CA TYR A 74 5.04 -4.03 -6.96
C TYR A 74 5.55 -4.96 -8.06
N LEU A 75 5.04 -4.85 -9.28
CA LEU A 75 5.49 -5.65 -10.42
C LEU A 75 6.97 -5.36 -10.76
N SER A 76 7.36 -4.09 -10.83
CA SER A 76 8.75 -3.70 -11.09
C SER A 76 9.69 -4.16 -9.97
N SER A 77 9.23 -4.12 -8.72
CA SER A 77 9.99 -4.61 -7.56
C SER A 77 10.10 -6.14 -7.56
N ALA A 78 9.01 -6.86 -7.83
CA ALA A 78 9.01 -8.31 -7.94
C ALA A 78 9.98 -8.79 -9.04
N TRP A 79 9.98 -8.10 -10.17
CA TRP A 79 10.94 -8.38 -11.24
C TRP A 79 12.39 -8.21 -10.80
N ALA A 80 12.71 -7.17 -10.02
CA ALA A 80 14.06 -6.92 -9.52
C ALA A 80 14.54 -7.98 -8.50
N PHE A 81 13.62 -8.60 -7.74
CA PHE A 81 13.92 -9.64 -6.75
C PHE A 81 13.71 -11.08 -7.27
N ARG A 82 13.37 -11.28 -8.54
CA ARG A 82 12.99 -12.59 -9.08
C ARG A 82 14.01 -13.71 -8.88
N SER A 83 15.30 -13.36 -8.82
CA SER A 83 16.40 -14.34 -8.62
C SER A 83 16.55 -14.80 -7.16
N ASP A 84 15.92 -14.12 -6.22
CA ASP A 84 16.11 -14.36 -4.79
C ASP A 84 14.93 -15.16 -4.17
N MET A 85 13.89 -15.42 -5.00
CA MET A 85 12.68 -16.11 -4.55
C MET A 85 12.86 -17.61 -4.57
N GLU A 86 12.96 -18.20 -3.40
CA GLU A 86 12.96 -19.65 -3.20
C GLU A 86 11.71 -20.08 -2.42
N PRO A 87 11.11 -21.24 -2.74
CA PRO A 87 9.98 -21.77 -1.98
C PRO A 87 10.47 -22.27 -0.62
N GLU A 88 10.00 -21.65 0.45
CA GLU A 88 10.29 -22.02 1.83
C GLU A 88 8.98 -22.15 2.63
N GLY A 89 9.04 -22.83 3.79
CA GLY A 89 7.96 -22.80 4.78
C GLY A 89 6.92 -23.91 4.64
N SER A 90 5.89 -23.85 5.52
CA SER A 90 4.87 -24.90 5.69
C SER A 90 3.77 -24.91 4.61
N LEU A 91 3.67 -23.85 3.82
CA LEU A 91 2.69 -23.71 2.73
C LEU A 91 3.39 -23.56 1.38
N GLY A 92 2.93 -24.34 0.41
CA GLY A 92 3.40 -24.19 -0.97
C GLY A 92 2.91 -22.89 -1.61
N LEU A 93 3.71 -22.33 -2.54
CA LEU A 93 3.43 -21.07 -3.22
C LEU A 93 2.02 -21.01 -3.84
N ARG A 94 1.56 -22.11 -4.46
CA ARG A 94 0.19 -22.18 -5.06
C ARG A 94 -0.90 -21.97 -4.01
N ALA A 95 -0.75 -22.56 -2.82
CA ALA A 95 -1.71 -22.40 -1.72
C ALA A 95 -1.70 -20.96 -1.21
N ILE A 96 -0.52 -20.37 -1.02
CA ILE A 96 -0.37 -18.96 -0.61
C ILE A 96 -1.07 -18.05 -1.63
N LEU A 97 -0.82 -18.22 -2.92
CA LEU A 97 -1.44 -17.42 -3.98
C LEU A 97 -2.97 -17.57 -4.01
N ALA A 98 -3.47 -18.79 -3.89
CA ALA A 98 -4.92 -19.06 -3.90
C ALA A 98 -5.62 -18.42 -2.68
N ILE A 99 -5.06 -18.60 -1.48
CA ILE A 99 -5.58 -18.01 -0.25
C ILE A 99 -5.54 -16.47 -0.36
N SER A 100 -4.45 -15.92 -0.88
CA SER A 100 -4.29 -14.50 -1.06
C SER A 100 -5.27 -13.92 -2.07
N ALA A 101 -5.56 -14.64 -3.16
CA ALA A 101 -6.54 -14.23 -4.15
C ALA A 101 -7.96 -14.15 -3.55
N VAL A 102 -8.35 -15.17 -2.78
CA VAL A 102 -9.64 -15.16 -2.06
C VAL A 102 -9.69 -13.99 -1.07
N GLY A 103 -8.64 -13.79 -0.27
CA GLY A 103 -8.57 -12.69 0.69
C GLY A 103 -8.64 -11.32 0.03
N ALA A 104 -7.96 -11.13 -1.11
CA ALA A 104 -7.99 -9.87 -1.86
C ALA A 104 -9.41 -9.52 -2.33
N ILE A 105 -10.11 -10.50 -2.91
CA ILE A 105 -11.48 -10.31 -3.38
C ILE A 105 -12.41 -9.99 -2.21
N LEU A 106 -12.33 -10.74 -1.10
CA LEU A 106 -13.12 -10.48 0.10
C LEU A 106 -12.86 -9.07 0.67
N GLY A 107 -11.59 -8.66 0.76
CA GLY A 107 -11.22 -7.32 1.22
C GLY A 107 -11.72 -6.22 0.30
N ALA A 108 -11.58 -6.41 -1.02
CA ALA A 108 -12.06 -5.45 -2.01
C ALA A 108 -13.59 -5.31 -1.98
N MET A 109 -14.31 -6.42 -1.89
CA MET A 109 -15.78 -6.42 -1.73
C MET A 109 -16.22 -5.70 -0.45
N LEU A 110 -15.50 -5.94 0.64
CA LEU A 110 -15.77 -5.25 1.91
C LEU A 110 -15.59 -3.73 1.75
N LEU A 111 -14.55 -3.26 1.04
CA LEU A 111 -14.36 -1.83 0.78
C LEU A 111 -15.50 -1.25 -0.08
N ILE A 112 -15.90 -1.97 -1.15
CA ILE A 112 -16.96 -1.52 -2.07
C ILE A 112 -18.29 -1.30 -1.35
N VAL A 113 -18.62 -2.15 -0.37
CA VAL A 113 -19.86 -2.02 0.40
C VAL A 113 -19.74 -1.08 1.61
N THR A 114 -18.55 -0.61 1.93
CA THR A 114 -18.30 0.29 3.07
C THR A 114 -18.70 1.72 2.70
N PRO A 115 -19.66 2.36 3.39
CA PRO A 115 -19.99 3.77 3.20
C PRO A 115 -18.77 4.68 3.46
N GLY A 116 -18.68 5.80 2.73
CA GLY A 116 -17.56 6.73 2.83
C GLY A 116 -17.29 7.24 4.26
N ASP A 117 -18.35 7.59 4.99
CA ASP A 117 -18.23 8.07 6.37
C ASP A 117 -17.73 6.97 7.31
N THR A 118 -18.21 5.73 7.13
CA THR A 118 -17.72 4.57 7.88
C THR A 118 -16.25 4.30 7.58
N PHE A 119 -15.85 4.40 6.32
CA PHE A 119 -14.45 4.26 5.93
C PHE A 119 -13.57 5.34 6.57
N LEU A 120 -14.01 6.61 6.57
CA LEU A 120 -13.29 7.70 7.23
C LEU A 120 -13.09 7.46 8.73
N TRP A 121 -14.08 6.87 9.40
CA TRP A 121 -13.95 6.49 10.81
C TRP A 121 -12.97 5.32 11.03
N ILE A 122 -12.90 4.36 10.10
CA ILE A 122 -12.03 3.19 10.17
C ILE A 122 -10.58 3.52 9.79
N VAL A 123 -10.35 4.44 8.83
CA VAL A 123 -9.02 4.77 8.29
C VAL A 123 -7.99 5.11 9.37
N PRO A 124 -8.25 5.97 10.38
CA PRO A 124 -7.25 6.29 11.40
C PRO A 124 -6.79 5.05 12.18
N TRP A 125 -7.68 4.09 12.44
CA TRP A 125 -7.36 2.83 13.11
C TRP A 125 -6.51 1.92 12.23
N LEU A 126 -6.79 1.86 10.93
CA LEU A 126 -5.98 1.12 9.97
C LEU A 126 -4.59 1.72 9.82
N LEU A 127 -4.50 3.06 9.74
CA LEU A 127 -3.24 3.78 9.70
C LEU A 127 -2.43 3.58 10.99
N LEU A 128 -3.09 3.63 12.15
CA LEU A 128 -2.46 3.35 13.45
C LEU A 128 -1.90 1.94 13.49
N LEU A 129 -2.72 0.94 13.16
CA LEU A 129 -2.30 -0.47 13.12
C LEU A 129 -1.09 -0.65 12.18
N ALA A 130 -1.19 -0.14 10.97
CA ALA A 130 -0.11 -0.22 9.99
C ALA A 130 1.16 0.50 10.47
N THR A 131 1.04 1.68 11.08
CA THR A 131 2.17 2.45 11.63
C THR A 131 2.84 1.72 12.79
N VAL A 132 2.06 1.16 13.72
CA VAL A 132 2.59 0.38 14.85
C VAL A 132 3.30 -0.87 14.36
N LEU A 133 2.70 -1.61 13.43
CA LEU A 133 3.32 -2.78 12.82
C LEU A 133 4.59 -2.41 12.04
N PHE A 134 4.60 -1.25 11.38
CA PHE A 134 5.77 -0.75 10.67
C PHE A 134 6.91 -0.39 11.63
N ALA A 135 6.60 0.29 12.72
CA ALA A 135 7.56 0.63 13.76
C ALA A 135 8.12 -0.63 14.48
N ALA A 136 7.23 -1.57 14.81
CA ALA A 136 7.56 -2.80 15.51
C ALA A 136 8.14 -3.90 14.60
N GLY A 137 8.02 -3.78 13.28
CA GLY A 137 8.31 -4.82 12.29
C GLY A 137 9.63 -5.57 12.50
N PRO A 138 10.80 -4.90 12.67
CA PRO A 138 12.06 -5.61 12.89
C PRO A 138 12.14 -6.35 14.23
N ARG A 139 11.44 -5.84 15.26
CA ARG A 139 11.36 -6.55 16.54
C ARG A 139 10.48 -7.78 16.38
N LEU A 140 9.34 -7.63 15.70
CA LEU A 140 8.41 -8.72 15.43
C LEU A 140 9.07 -9.84 14.62
N ILE A 141 9.73 -9.51 13.50
CA ILE A 141 10.44 -10.47 12.66
C ILE A 141 11.56 -11.16 13.45
N ARG A 142 12.30 -10.42 14.29
CA ARG A 142 13.36 -11.02 15.16
C ARG A 142 12.80 -11.96 16.20
N LEU A 143 11.66 -11.64 16.83
CA LEU A 143 11.00 -12.49 17.81
C LEU A 143 10.52 -13.78 17.16
N LEU A 144 9.86 -13.69 16.00
CA LEU A 144 9.40 -14.86 15.25
C LEU A 144 10.57 -15.79 14.84
N ARG A 145 11.70 -15.21 14.45
CA ARG A 145 12.91 -15.98 14.14
C ARG A 145 13.56 -16.66 15.36
N ARG A 146 13.53 -16.01 16.55
CA ARG A 146 14.10 -16.55 17.79
C ARG A 146 13.31 -17.75 18.33
N GLN A 147 12.05 -17.90 17.98
CA GLN A 147 11.22 -19.04 18.40
C GLN A 147 11.58 -20.35 17.67
N GLY A 148 12.74 -20.42 17.05
CA GLY A 148 13.38 -21.68 16.65
C GLY A 148 12.80 -22.35 15.42
N GLY A 149 12.27 -21.60 14.45
CA GLY A 149 11.95 -22.17 13.14
C GLY A 149 10.84 -23.24 13.13
N HIS A 150 10.09 -23.40 14.22
CA HIS A 150 8.89 -24.21 14.20
C HIS A 150 7.86 -23.45 13.37
N ALA A 151 7.79 -23.78 12.08
CA ALA A 151 6.74 -23.25 11.22
C ALA A 151 5.39 -23.54 11.88
N ALA A 152 4.55 -22.53 11.96
CA ALA A 152 3.16 -22.73 12.38
C ALA A 152 2.54 -23.81 11.51
N GLY A 153 1.66 -24.62 12.09
CA GLY A 153 0.95 -25.66 11.34
C GLY A 153 0.23 -25.07 10.10
N ARG A 154 -0.14 -25.90 9.15
CA ARG A 154 -0.75 -25.47 7.89
C ARG A 154 -1.99 -24.60 8.07
N LEU A 155 -2.86 -24.91 9.05
CA LEU A 155 -4.09 -24.15 9.28
C LEU A 155 -3.82 -22.74 9.83
N PRO A 156 -3.04 -22.54 10.93
CA PRO A 156 -2.71 -21.18 11.38
C PRO A 156 -1.96 -20.37 10.34
N SER A 157 -1.10 -20.99 9.54
CA SER A 157 -0.41 -20.33 8.42
C SER A 157 -1.40 -19.85 7.35
N ALA A 158 -2.36 -20.67 6.98
CA ALA A 158 -3.39 -20.32 6.00
C ALA A 158 -4.29 -19.19 6.51
N LEU A 159 -4.69 -19.22 7.78
CA LEU A 159 -5.50 -18.17 8.41
C LEU A 159 -4.73 -16.85 8.52
N ALA A 160 -3.43 -16.88 8.83
CA ALA A 160 -2.59 -15.67 8.85
C ALA A 160 -2.49 -15.04 7.45
N ILE A 161 -2.24 -15.83 6.40
CA ILE A 161 -2.20 -15.33 5.02
C ILE A 161 -3.57 -14.79 4.61
N LEU A 162 -4.67 -15.49 4.93
CA LEU A 162 -6.01 -15.02 4.61
C LEU A 162 -6.32 -13.67 5.27
N ALA A 163 -6.07 -13.56 6.57
CA ALA A 163 -6.32 -12.33 7.32
C ALA A 163 -5.52 -11.13 6.78
N VAL A 164 -4.23 -11.34 6.50
CA VAL A 164 -3.38 -10.30 5.89
C VAL A 164 -3.86 -9.95 4.48
N SER A 165 -4.34 -10.92 3.73
CA SER A 165 -4.83 -10.71 2.36
C SER A 165 -6.18 -9.99 2.33
N VAL A 166 -7.09 -10.27 3.27
CA VAL A 166 -8.35 -9.51 3.43
C VAL A 166 -8.03 -8.07 3.82
N TYR A 167 -7.13 -7.86 4.78
CA TYR A 167 -6.65 -6.52 5.13
C TYR A 167 -6.06 -5.80 3.91
N GLY A 168 -5.17 -6.46 3.15
CA GLY A 168 -4.53 -5.88 1.98
C GLY A 168 -5.48 -5.58 0.83
N GLY A 169 -6.54 -6.38 0.66
CA GLY A 169 -7.61 -6.12 -0.31
C GLY A 169 -8.52 -4.95 0.09
N TYR A 170 -8.73 -4.75 1.39
CA TYR A 170 -9.51 -3.63 1.93
C TYR A 170 -8.68 -2.34 2.01
N PHE A 171 -7.47 -2.43 2.55
CA PHE A 171 -6.58 -1.31 2.82
C PHE A 171 -5.12 -1.71 2.63
N ASN A 172 -4.48 -1.21 1.59
CA ASN A 172 -3.13 -1.63 1.19
C ASN A 172 -1.99 -1.03 2.07
N GLY A 173 -2.31 -0.17 3.04
CA GLY A 173 -1.34 0.50 3.90
C GLY A 173 -0.61 -0.47 4.84
N GLY A 174 0.72 -0.51 4.79
CA GLY A 174 1.52 -1.39 5.66
C GLY A 174 1.47 -2.87 5.32
N LEU A 175 0.79 -3.27 4.23
CA LEU A 175 0.64 -4.66 3.77
C LEU A 175 1.98 -5.41 3.72
N GLY A 176 3.03 -4.75 3.23
CA GLY A 176 4.33 -5.39 3.08
C GLY A 176 4.92 -5.93 4.38
N ILE A 177 4.76 -5.21 5.49
CA ILE A 177 5.25 -5.69 6.80
C ILE A 177 4.38 -6.81 7.34
N MET A 178 3.07 -6.72 7.14
CA MET A 178 2.16 -7.79 7.55
C MET A 178 2.46 -9.09 6.80
N LEU A 179 2.74 -9.02 5.50
CA LEU A 179 3.19 -10.16 4.71
C LEU A 179 4.52 -10.72 5.20
N LEU A 180 5.51 -9.87 5.49
CA LEU A 180 6.80 -10.32 6.04
C LEU A 180 6.63 -11.00 7.40
N ALA A 181 5.76 -10.49 8.26
CA ALA A 181 5.43 -11.12 9.54
C ALA A 181 4.74 -12.48 9.34
N ALA A 182 3.77 -12.56 8.42
CA ALA A 182 3.09 -13.80 8.08
C ALA A 182 4.07 -14.84 7.50
N PHE A 183 5.00 -14.45 6.63
CA PHE A 183 6.04 -15.34 6.11
C PHE A 183 6.97 -15.85 7.22
N GLY A 184 7.32 -14.99 8.18
CA GLY A 184 8.09 -15.40 9.36
C GLY A 184 7.37 -16.47 10.19
N LEU A 185 6.04 -16.37 10.35
CA LEU A 185 5.20 -17.37 11.03
C LEU A 185 5.14 -18.70 10.24
N ILE A 186 5.16 -18.65 8.93
CA ILE A 186 5.12 -19.82 8.05
C ILE A 186 6.47 -20.56 8.02
N GLY A 187 7.55 -19.92 8.48
CA GLY A 187 8.88 -20.50 8.53
C GLY A 187 9.84 -20.03 7.44
N TYR A 188 9.53 -18.94 6.73
CA TYR A 188 10.47 -18.31 5.82
C TYR A 188 11.63 -17.66 6.60
N ALA A 189 12.86 -17.90 6.15
CA ALA A 189 14.08 -17.41 6.80
C ALA A 189 14.87 -16.40 5.95
N ASN A 190 14.86 -16.56 4.62
CA ASN A 190 15.57 -15.69 3.70
C ASN A 190 14.83 -14.35 3.50
N LEU A 191 15.37 -13.25 4.02
CA LEU A 191 14.74 -11.92 3.91
C LEU A 191 14.66 -11.40 2.47
N HIS A 192 15.62 -11.74 1.60
CA HIS A 192 15.57 -11.32 0.20
C HIS A 192 14.46 -12.07 -0.54
N GLY A 193 14.36 -13.39 -0.33
CA GLY A 193 13.26 -14.20 -0.85
C GLY A 193 11.90 -13.75 -0.35
N MET A 194 11.80 -13.48 0.96
CA MET A 194 10.57 -12.90 1.57
C MET A 194 10.19 -11.56 0.93
N ASN A 195 11.16 -10.67 0.63
CA ASN A 195 10.88 -9.40 -0.04
C ASN A 195 10.39 -9.60 -1.47
N GLY A 196 10.98 -10.53 -2.20
CA GLY A 196 10.52 -10.90 -3.54
C GLY A 196 9.07 -11.41 -3.49
N LEU A 197 8.81 -12.41 -2.66
CA LEU A 197 7.48 -13.01 -2.49
C LEU A 197 6.44 -12.00 -2.01
N LYS A 198 6.81 -11.12 -1.06
CA LYS A 198 5.97 -10.01 -0.60
C LYS A 198 5.52 -9.13 -1.77
N ASN A 199 6.43 -8.74 -2.65
CA ASN A 199 6.09 -7.90 -3.80
C ASN A 199 5.20 -8.64 -4.81
N VAL A 200 5.44 -9.93 -5.04
CA VAL A 200 4.55 -10.76 -5.88
C VAL A 200 3.15 -10.84 -5.29
N LEU A 201 3.02 -11.17 -3.99
CA LEU A 201 1.72 -11.22 -3.35
C LEU A 201 1.03 -9.87 -3.33
N SER A 202 1.76 -8.79 -3.03
CA SER A 202 1.21 -7.43 -3.08
C SER A 202 0.72 -7.06 -4.48
N ALA A 203 1.42 -7.50 -5.54
CA ALA A 203 0.97 -7.31 -6.92
C ALA A 203 -0.33 -8.10 -7.21
N VAL A 204 -0.41 -9.36 -6.78
CA VAL A 204 -1.62 -10.19 -6.94
C VAL A 204 -2.81 -9.59 -6.18
N LEU A 205 -2.60 -9.20 -4.92
CA LEU A 205 -3.62 -8.55 -4.09
C LEU A 205 -4.09 -7.25 -4.74
N SER A 206 -3.16 -6.37 -5.12
CA SER A 206 -3.50 -5.09 -5.77
C SER A 206 -4.18 -5.28 -7.11
N LEU A 207 -3.78 -6.27 -7.91
CA LEU A 207 -4.41 -6.56 -9.20
C LEU A 207 -5.88 -6.98 -9.02
N LEU A 208 -6.14 -7.97 -8.14
CA LEU A 208 -7.49 -8.49 -7.93
C LEU A 208 -8.40 -7.45 -7.30
N SER A 209 -7.89 -6.71 -6.31
CA SER A 209 -8.65 -5.62 -5.69
C SER A 209 -8.91 -4.48 -6.69
N ALA A 210 -7.90 -4.09 -7.47
CA ALA A 210 -8.06 -3.04 -8.48
C ALA A 210 -9.07 -3.42 -9.56
N LEU A 211 -9.11 -4.69 -10.01
CA LEU A 211 -10.14 -5.15 -10.95
C LEU A 211 -11.55 -5.00 -10.37
N ALA A 212 -11.74 -5.34 -9.09
CA ALA A 212 -13.02 -5.13 -8.42
C ALA A 212 -13.37 -3.65 -8.30
N PHE A 213 -12.39 -2.78 -7.97
CA PHE A 213 -12.59 -1.33 -7.85
C PHE A 213 -12.86 -0.65 -9.20
N VAL A 214 -12.22 -1.11 -10.27
CA VAL A 214 -12.51 -0.67 -11.65
C VAL A 214 -13.95 -1.03 -12.02
N ALA A 215 -14.38 -2.27 -11.75
CA ALA A 215 -15.75 -2.71 -11.99
C ALA A 215 -16.78 -1.91 -11.17
N ALA A 216 -16.42 -1.46 -9.97
CA ALA A 216 -17.25 -0.62 -9.12
C ALA A 216 -17.19 0.90 -9.47
N GLY A 217 -16.37 1.31 -10.46
CA GLY A 217 -16.24 2.71 -10.86
C GLY A 217 -15.56 3.62 -9.85
N LEU A 218 -14.73 3.06 -8.95
CA LEU A 218 -14.10 3.78 -7.85
C LEU A 218 -12.76 4.45 -8.21
N ILE A 219 -12.23 4.23 -9.40
CA ILE A 219 -10.89 4.69 -9.79
C ILE A 219 -10.93 6.11 -10.35
N ALA A 220 -10.12 6.99 -9.78
CA ALA A 220 -9.81 8.31 -10.31
C ALA A 220 -8.69 8.19 -11.36
N TRP A 221 -9.08 7.98 -12.63
CA TRP A 221 -8.16 7.58 -13.72
C TRP A 221 -7.07 8.60 -14.04
N GLU A 222 -7.41 9.88 -14.05
CA GLU A 222 -6.44 10.96 -14.36
C GLU A 222 -5.28 10.92 -13.35
N GLN A 223 -5.59 10.86 -12.05
CA GLN A 223 -4.63 10.79 -10.97
C GLN A 223 -3.91 9.44 -10.93
N ALA A 224 -4.64 8.37 -11.23
CA ALA A 224 -4.10 7.02 -11.27
C ALA A 224 -2.96 6.87 -12.27
N LEU A 225 -3.10 7.42 -13.47
CA LEU A 225 -2.09 7.30 -14.54
C LEU A 225 -0.77 7.98 -14.14
N VAL A 226 -0.84 9.20 -13.62
CA VAL A 226 0.34 9.96 -13.17
C VAL A 226 1.06 9.20 -12.04
N MET A 227 0.31 8.76 -11.03
CA MET A 227 0.87 8.05 -9.89
C MET A 227 1.40 6.67 -10.27
N ALA A 228 0.72 5.92 -11.14
CA ALA A 228 1.13 4.59 -11.57
C ALA A 228 2.47 4.62 -12.32
N ALA A 229 2.61 5.57 -13.26
CA ALA A 229 3.87 5.74 -14.01
C ALA A 229 5.04 6.09 -13.08
N SER A 230 4.84 7.04 -12.17
CA SER A 230 5.88 7.43 -11.22
C SER A 230 6.17 6.33 -10.17
N ALA A 231 5.15 5.59 -9.72
CA ALA A 231 5.31 4.46 -8.81
C ALA A 231 6.08 3.29 -9.45
N ALA A 232 5.89 3.03 -10.75
CA ALA A 232 6.67 2.03 -11.49
C ALA A 232 8.16 2.37 -11.49
N LEU A 233 8.50 3.63 -11.77
CA LEU A 233 9.88 4.12 -11.74
C LEU A 233 10.46 4.04 -10.32
N GLY A 234 9.70 4.52 -9.32
CA GLY A 234 10.08 4.46 -7.92
C GLY A 234 10.29 3.03 -7.43
N GLY A 235 9.41 2.10 -7.80
CA GLY A 235 9.51 0.69 -7.46
C GLY A 235 10.77 0.03 -8.03
N TYR A 236 11.09 0.29 -9.29
CA TYR A 236 12.30 -0.21 -9.91
C TYR A 236 13.58 0.36 -9.25
N VAL A 237 13.63 1.68 -9.07
CA VAL A 237 14.77 2.36 -8.44
C VAL A 237 14.94 1.88 -7.00
N GLY A 238 13.85 1.82 -6.23
CA GLY A 238 13.84 1.36 -4.84
C GLY A 238 14.32 -0.07 -4.70
N ALA A 239 13.84 -0.99 -5.54
CA ALA A 239 14.26 -2.39 -5.52
C ALA A 239 15.74 -2.57 -5.88
N ARG A 240 16.22 -1.86 -6.92
CA ARG A 240 17.62 -1.91 -7.32
C ARG A 240 18.56 -1.33 -6.27
N GLN A 241 18.13 -0.24 -5.63
CA GLN A 241 18.93 0.45 -4.62
C GLN A 241 18.84 -0.23 -3.25
N SER A 242 17.78 -0.98 -2.95
CA SER A 242 17.58 -1.65 -1.65
C SER A 242 18.75 -2.60 -1.32
N ARG A 243 19.36 -3.21 -2.32
CA ARG A 243 20.57 -4.06 -2.15
C ARG A 243 21.80 -3.27 -1.69
N ARG A 244 21.84 -1.93 -1.92
CA ARG A 244 22.95 -1.03 -1.58
C ARG A 244 22.69 -0.17 -0.35
N ILE A 245 21.41 0.00 0.02
CA ILE A 245 21.02 0.84 1.17
C ILE A 245 21.27 0.08 2.46
N ALA A 246 22.43 0.32 3.07
CA ALA A 246 22.76 -0.18 4.40
C ALA A 246 21.90 0.45 5.54
N ARG A 247 21.21 1.57 5.28
CA ARG A 247 20.42 2.34 6.25
C ARG A 247 18.91 2.23 6.00
N THR A 248 18.38 1.03 6.00
CA THR A 248 16.92 0.78 5.98
C THR A 248 16.21 1.41 7.19
N ASP A 249 16.95 1.68 8.26
CA ASP A 249 16.42 2.29 9.48
C ASP A 249 15.93 3.72 9.28
N LEU A 250 16.65 4.56 8.50
CA LEU A 250 16.23 5.94 8.23
C LEU A 250 14.93 5.97 7.44
N LEU A 251 14.81 5.13 6.41
CA LEU A 251 13.59 5.01 5.62
C LEU A 251 12.40 4.56 6.47
N ARG A 252 12.65 3.61 7.39
CA ARG A 252 11.62 3.15 8.32
C ARG A 252 11.16 4.25 9.27
N HIS A 253 12.08 5.00 9.88
CA HIS A 253 11.72 6.12 10.75
C HIS A 253 10.93 7.18 10.00
N PHE A 254 11.31 7.49 8.77
CA PHE A 254 10.56 8.41 7.91
C PHE A 254 9.12 7.93 7.68
N VAL A 255 8.93 6.68 7.26
CA VAL A 255 7.59 6.11 7.01
C VAL A 255 6.77 6.04 8.31
N THR A 256 7.40 5.67 9.42
CA THR A 256 6.73 5.64 10.73
C THR A 256 6.29 7.05 11.14
N ALA A 257 7.12 8.06 10.92
CA ALA A 257 6.78 9.46 11.22
C ALA A 257 5.62 9.94 10.34
N VAL A 258 5.68 9.69 9.03
CA VAL A 258 4.58 10.02 8.11
C VAL A 258 3.29 9.30 8.52
N GLY A 259 3.36 8.00 8.81
CA GLY A 259 2.21 7.22 9.26
C GLY A 259 1.61 7.75 10.56
N ALA A 260 2.45 8.13 11.54
CA ALA A 260 2.02 8.71 12.80
C ALA A 260 1.35 10.07 12.59
N ILE A 261 1.95 10.96 11.81
CA ILE A 261 1.38 12.26 11.45
C ILE A 261 0.02 12.07 10.78
N MET A 262 -0.08 11.19 9.77
CA MET A 262 -1.32 10.93 9.08
C MET A 262 -2.38 10.33 10.01
N THR A 263 -2.01 9.41 10.88
CA THR A 263 -2.91 8.85 11.89
C THR A 263 -3.50 9.96 12.76
N ILE A 264 -2.67 10.86 13.28
CA ILE A 264 -3.10 11.99 14.12
C ILE A 264 -4.02 12.91 13.32
N LEU A 265 -3.65 13.30 12.10
CA LEU A 265 -4.45 14.17 11.25
C LEU A 265 -5.84 13.59 10.95
N PHE A 266 -5.93 12.27 10.73
CA PHE A 266 -7.21 11.60 10.49
C PHE A 266 -8.05 11.44 11.75
N PHE A 267 -7.44 11.37 12.95
CA PHE A 267 -8.20 11.39 14.21
C PHE A 267 -8.72 12.78 14.59
N LEU A 268 -8.04 13.85 14.13
CA LEU A 268 -8.44 15.23 14.41
C LEU A 268 -9.47 15.80 13.41
N ARG A 269 -9.75 15.06 12.35
CA ARG A 269 -10.70 15.45 11.29
C ARG A 269 -12.12 14.98 11.63
#